data_a745f4d8c7d0b387a9c68fe0438ad072
#
_entry.id   a745f4d8c7d0b387a9c68fe0438ad072
#
_cell.length_a   1.000
_cell.length_b   1.000
_cell.length_c   1.000
_cell.angle_alpha   90.00
_cell.angle_beta   90.00
_cell.angle_gamma   90.00
#
_symmetry.space_group_name_H-M   'P 1'
#
loop_
_entity.id
_entity.type
_entity.pdbx_description
1 polymer ?
#
loop_
_entity_poly.entity_id
_entity_poly.type
_entity_poly.pdbx_seq_one_letter_code
_entity_poly.pdbx_strand_id
1 'polypeptide(L)'
;MAVLVRGDGCYVWDSEGKRYLDFLAGIAVNSLGHAHPVLVDAVSRQVGTLAHISNYFASPSQIELAERLRRLSGAGDRGRVYFGNSGAEAIEAAIKLARLNQGRTKILALKNAFHGRTMGSLSITGKPALQQAFLPLLPGVEHIDATVEALEAAIDDSVAALFVEPIQGEAGVVELPAGYLERARELTSKHGALLIIDEIQTGAGRTGAWFAFQKSDIVPDAIAVAKGIAGGVPIGALVTFGAASDLFQRGQHGSTFGGNPLATTAANAVLAEIERAGLVEAAILKGARIRLAVSGAGSPLVGELRGAGLLIGVGLTKPVANDVVAAAFERGLIVNAANDTSIRIAPPLIVGDAEIAEFETIFTEALEAVQ
;
A
#
# COMPACT_ATOMS: atom_id res chain seq x y z
N MET A 1 17.60 12.09 -15.90
CA MET A 1 16.66 11.98 -14.75
C MET A 1 16.22 13.41 -14.42
N ALA A 2 14.92 13.71 -14.39
CA ALA A 2 14.42 15.04 -14.04
C ALA A 2 14.59 15.32 -12.54
N VAL A 3 14.86 16.59 -12.20
CA VAL A 3 14.93 17.06 -10.80
C VAL A 3 13.62 17.77 -10.50
N LEU A 4 12.70 17.10 -9.80
CA LEU A 4 11.42 17.66 -9.42
C LEU A 4 11.57 18.59 -8.23
N VAL A 5 11.05 19.84 -8.32
CA VAL A 5 11.30 20.90 -7.34
C VAL A 5 10.02 21.48 -6.73
N ARG A 6 8.85 21.21 -7.33
CA ARG A 6 7.56 21.72 -6.87
C ARG A 6 6.45 20.72 -7.20
N GLY A 7 5.42 20.68 -6.34
CA GLY A 7 4.19 19.94 -6.57
C GLY A 7 2.97 20.75 -6.15
N ASP A 8 1.84 20.53 -6.85
CA ASP A 8 0.55 21.14 -6.55
C ASP A 8 -0.58 20.25 -7.10
N GLY A 9 -1.50 19.79 -6.25
CA GLY A 9 -2.56 18.87 -6.63
C GLY A 9 -2.02 17.60 -7.28
N CYS A 10 -2.42 17.29 -8.50
CA CYS A 10 -1.97 16.14 -9.28
C CYS A 10 -0.73 16.42 -10.14
N TYR A 11 -0.06 17.54 -9.97
CA TYR A 11 1.04 17.97 -10.83
C TYR A 11 2.34 18.17 -10.07
N VAL A 12 3.44 17.93 -10.78
CA VAL A 12 4.79 18.28 -10.32
C VAL A 12 5.55 19.02 -11.42
N TRP A 13 6.55 19.80 -11.02
CA TRP A 13 7.42 20.55 -11.95
C TRP A 13 8.89 20.23 -11.67
N ASP A 14 9.65 20.12 -12.74
CA ASP A 14 11.09 19.98 -12.65
C ASP A 14 11.82 21.33 -12.56
N SER A 15 13.14 21.26 -12.41
CA SER A 15 14.02 22.44 -12.31
C SER A 15 14.08 23.28 -13.58
N GLU A 16 13.62 22.77 -14.72
CA GLU A 16 13.56 23.47 -16.01
C GLU A 16 12.17 24.10 -16.23
N GLY A 17 11.22 23.88 -15.29
CA GLY A 17 9.87 24.41 -15.33
C GLY A 17 8.87 23.55 -16.10
N LYS A 18 9.29 22.38 -16.57
CA LYS A 18 8.38 21.43 -17.23
C LYS A 18 7.43 20.83 -16.22
N ARG A 19 6.12 20.86 -16.56
CA ARG A 19 5.04 20.27 -15.77
C ARG A 19 4.85 18.80 -16.13
N TYR A 20 4.54 17.99 -15.10
CA TYR A 20 4.17 16.59 -15.25
C TYR A 20 2.88 16.32 -14.48
N LEU A 21 1.97 15.59 -15.10
CA LEU A 21 0.80 15.00 -14.46
C LEU A 21 1.25 13.73 -13.71
N ASP A 22 1.07 13.71 -12.39
CA ASP A 22 1.56 12.61 -11.54
C ASP A 22 0.47 11.54 -11.32
N PHE A 23 0.51 10.49 -12.14
CA PHE A 23 -0.35 9.32 -12.02
C PHE A 23 0.35 8.12 -11.33
N LEU A 24 1.42 8.41 -10.59
CA LEU A 24 2.11 7.47 -9.70
C LEU A 24 1.97 7.86 -8.21
N ALA A 25 1.84 9.16 -7.92
CA ALA A 25 1.65 9.74 -6.59
C ALA A 25 2.68 9.22 -5.55
N GLY A 26 3.97 9.16 -5.95
CA GLY A 26 5.02 8.64 -5.06
C GLY A 26 4.86 7.15 -4.74
N ILE A 27 4.32 6.36 -5.65
CA ILE A 27 3.95 4.95 -5.48
C ILE A 27 2.76 4.80 -4.51
N ALA A 28 1.64 5.45 -4.86
CA ALA A 28 0.38 5.46 -4.10
C ALA A 28 0.49 6.07 -2.69
N VAL A 29 1.41 7.03 -2.49
CA VAL A 29 1.66 7.71 -1.21
C VAL A 29 0.87 9.00 -1.09
N ASN A 30 0.90 9.87 -2.13
CA ASN A 30 0.31 11.20 -2.08
C ASN A 30 -1.20 11.13 -2.35
N SER A 31 -1.96 10.59 -1.38
CA SER A 31 -3.41 10.39 -1.52
C SER A 31 -4.18 11.69 -1.79
N LEU A 32 -3.77 12.80 -1.19
CA LEU A 32 -4.34 14.14 -1.41
C LEU A 32 -3.56 14.95 -2.46
N GLY A 33 -2.67 14.31 -3.24
CA GLY A 33 -1.78 15.02 -4.15
C GLY A 33 -0.68 15.80 -3.42
N HIS A 34 -0.10 16.76 -4.12
CA HIS A 34 1.01 17.57 -3.64
C HIS A 34 0.52 18.86 -3.01
N ALA A 35 1.19 19.32 -1.94
CA ALA A 35 0.96 20.60 -1.25
C ALA A 35 -0.51 20.84 -0.84
N HIS A 36 -1.26 19.79 -0.51
CA HIS A 36 -2.66 19.91 -0.13
C HIS A 36 -2.81 20.79 1.12
N PRO A 37 -3.68 21.85 1.10
CA PRO A 37 -3.76 22.85 2.18
C PRO A 37 -4.01 22.22 3.55
N VAL A 38 -4.89 21.21 3.66
CA VAL A 38 -5.21 20.53 4.92
C VAL A 38 -3.97 19.87 5.53
N LEU A 39 -3.11 19.25 4.72
CA LEU A 39 -1.88 18.63 5.20
C LEU A 39 -0.83 19.69 5.57
N VAL A 40 -0.64 20.71 4.71
CA VAL A 40 0.31 21.80 4.95
C VAL A 40 -0.01 22.52 6.26
N ASP A 41 -1.27 22.88 6.47
CA ASP A 41 -1.74 23.54 7.69
C ASP A 41 -1.53 22.69 8.95
N ALA A 42 -1.91 21.42 8.89
CA ALA A 42 -1.80 20.50 10.03
C ALA A 42 -0.33 20.31 10.44
N VAL A 43 0.55 20.04 9.48
CA VAL A 43 1.99 19.84 9.71
C VAL A 43 2.64 21.12 10.21
N SER A 44 2.35 22.28 9.60
CA SER A 44 2.94 23.57 10.00
C SER A 44 2.56 23.97 11.42
N ARG A 45 1.31 23.76 11.83
CA ARG A 45 0.89 24.00 13.22
C ARG A 45 1.52 23.03 14.20
N GLN A 46 1.54 21.72 13.84
CA GLN A 46 2.04 20.72 14.76
C GLN A 46 3.55 20.81 14.98
N VAL A 47 4.35 21.13 13.96
CA VAL A 47 5.80 21.32 14.12
C VAL A 47 6.11 22.51 15.00
N GLY A 48 5.26 23.56 14.99
CA GLY A 48 5.38 24.72 15.88
C GLY A 48 4.89 24.47 17.30
N THR A 49 4.21 23.36 17.57
CA THR A 49 3.65 23.03 18.90
C THR A 49 4.44 21.94 19.60
N LEU A 50 4.52 20.76 19.00
CA LEU A 50 5.20 19.58 19.55
C LEU A 50 5.47 18.60 18.40
N ALA A 51 6.69 18.60 17.86
CA ALA A 51 7.03 17.76 16.72
C ALA A 51 7.24 16.29 17.12
N HIS A 52 7.92 16.07 18.26
CA HIS A 52 8.28 14.74 18.73
C HIS A 52 8.18 14.64 20.25
N ILE A 53 7.77 13.47 20.71
CA ILE A 53 7.82 13.04 22.11
C ILE A 53 8.04 11.52 22.13
N SER A 54 8.79 11.04 23.13
CA SER A 54 9.00 9.59 23.32
C SER A 54 7.68 8.87 23.65
N ASN A 55 7.57 7.61 23.22
CA ASN A 55 6.48 6.69 23.61
C ASN A 55 6.41 6.36 25.10
N TYR A 56 7.23 7.00 25.94
CA TYR A 56 6.99 7.05 27.39
C TYR A 56 5.79 7.91 27.76
N PHE A 57 5.33 8.77 26.85
CA PHE A 57 4.19 9.64 27.03
C PHE A 57 3.19 9.45 25.89
N ALA A 58 1.93 9.73 26.14
CA ALA A 58 0.91 9.78 25.12
C ALA A 58 0.78 11.20 24.53
N SER A 59 0.39 11.30 23.27
CA SER A 59 -0.02 12.56 22.65
C SER A 59 -1.46 12.45 22.12
N PRO A 60 -2.24 13.56 22.12
CA PRO A 60 -3.61 13.54 21.62
C PRO A 60 -3.71 13.02 20.16
N SER A 61 -2.81 13.47 19.28
CA SER A 61 -2.81 13.06 17.88
C SER A 61 -2.52 11.56 17.68
N GLN A 62 -1.67 10.96 18.54
CA GLN A 62 -1.40 9.53 18.52
C GLN A 62 -2.62 8.72 18.95
N ILE A 63 -3.30 9.15 20.01
CA ILE A 63 -4.53 8.50 20.50
C ILE A 63 -5.62 8.57 19.43
N GLU A 64 -5.87 9.77 18.88
CA GLU A 64 -6.85 9.99 17.83
C GLU A 64 -6.59 9.10 16.60
N LEU A 65 -5.32 9.03 16.14
CA LEU A 65 -4.99 8.19 14.99
C LEU A 65 -5.19 6.70 15.28
N ALA A 66 -4.84 6.24 16.47
CA ALA A 66 -5.06 4.84 16.86
C ALA A 66 -6.56 4.50 16.87
N GLU A 67 -7.40 5.37 17.43
CA GLU A 67 -8.85 5.22 17.43
C GLU A 67 -9.44 5.25 16.01
N ARG A 68 -8.95 6.19 15.17
CA ARG A 68 -9.36 6.31 13.77
C ARG A 68 -9.03 5.04 12.97
N LEU A 69 -7.79 4.54 13.06
CA LEU A 69 -7.38 3.32 12.37
C LEU A 69 -8.18 2.11 12.84
N ARG A 70 -8.43 1.97 14.14
CA ARG A 70 -9.30 0.91 14.69
C ARG A 70 -10.73 0.99 14.13
N ARG A 71 -11.30 2.18 14.08
CA ARG A 71 -12.65 2.42 13.53
C ARG A 71 -12.69 2.10 12.03
N LEU A 72 -11.77 2.67 11.25
CA LEU A 72 -11.77 2.50 9.79
C LEU A 72 -11.50 1.06 9.36
N SER A 73 -10.66 0.33 10.10
CA SER A 73 -10.37 -1.08 9.81
C SER A 73 -11.41 -2.06 10.34
N GLY A 74 -12.28 -1.63 11.26
CA GLY A 74 -13.22 -2.53 11.94
C GLY A 74 -12.57 -3.39 13.04
N ALA A 75 -11.37 -3.03 13.53
CA ALA A 75 -10.69 -3.79 14.58
C ALA A 75 -11.40 -3.77 15.94
N GLY A 76 -12.35 -2.86 16.13
CA GLY A 76 -13.18 -2.77 17.33
C GLY A 76 -12.41 -2.38 18.60
N ASP A 77 -13.04 -2.56 19.75
CA ASP A 77 -12.47 -2.11 21.03
C ASP A 77 -11.26 -2.92 21.50
N ARG A 78 -11.16 -4.17 21.10
CA ARG A 78 -10.00 -5.02 21.38
C ARG A 78 -8.81 -4.74 20.50
N GLY A 79 -9.00 -4.08 19.34
CA GLY A 79 -7.91 -3.75 18.43
C GLY A 79 -6.81 -2.92 19.11
N ARG A 80 -5.56 -3.12 18.71
CA ARG A 80 -4.40 -2.33 19.13
C ARG A 80 -3.65 -1.82 17.92
N VAL A 81 -2.94 -0.71 18.09
CA VAL A 81 -2.15 -0.10 17.03
C VAL A 81 -0.73 0.11 17.51
N TYR A 82 0.23 -0.43 16.78
CA TYR A 82 1.64 -0.09 16.88
C TYR A 82 1.99 0.89 15.76
N PHE A 83 2.74 1.93 16.05
CA PHE A 83 3.23 2.90 15.06
C PHE A 83 4.72 2.73 14.82
N GLY A 84 5.10 2.67 13.54
CA GLY A 84 6.45 2.80 13.03
C GLY A 84 6.57 4.01 12.09
N ASN A 85 7.65 4.07 11.30
CA ASN A 85 7.94 5.19 10.40
C ASN A 85 7.83 4.80 8.92
N SER A 86 7.58 3.54 8.63
CA SER A 86 7.48 3.00 7.27
C SER A 86 6.63 1.72 7.24
N GLY A 87 6.23 1.33 6.03
CA GLY A 87 5.60 0.03 5.81
C GLY A 87 6.52 -1.14 6.21
N ALA A 88 7.81 -1.04 5.92
CA ALA A 88 8.77 -2.07 6.31
C ALA A 88 8.83 -2.26 7.85
N GLU A 89 8.79 -1.18 8.64
CA GLU A 89 8.71 -1.27 10.09
C GLU A 89 7.40 -1.89 10.59
N ALA A 90 6.28 -1.60 9.94
CA ALA A 90 5.00 -2.25 10.24
C ALA A 90 5.06 -3.77 9.96
N ILE A 91 5.70 -4.16 8.87
CA ILE A 91 5.94 -5.58 8.53
C ILE A 91 6.91 -6.24 9.52
N GLU A 92 7.99 -5.57 9.94
CA GLU A 92 8.88 -6.10 10.98
C GLU A 92 8.13 -6.34 12.30
N ALA A 93 7.24 -5.43 12.69
CA ALA A 93 6.36 -5.63 13.84
C ALA A 93 5.42 -6.84 13.63
N ALA A 94 4.86 -7.00 12.42
CA ALA A 94 4.00 -8.13 12.09
C ALA A 94 4.76 -9.48 12.12
N ILE A 95 6.01 -9.52 11.66
CA ILE A 95 6.87 -10.70 11.75
C ILE A 95 7.15 -11.06 13.22
N LYS A 96 7.42 -10.06 14.06
CA LYS A 96 7.59 -10.28 15.51
C LYS A 96 6.29 -10.76 16.15
N LEU A 97 5.13 -10.20 15.76
CA LEU A 97 3.82 -10.69 16.20
C LEU A 97 3.63 -12.18 15.85
N ALA A 98 3.96 -12.56 14.60
CA ALA A 98 3.90 -13.94 14.16
C ALA A 98 4.75 -14.88 15.03
N ARG A 99 5.97 -14.45 15.42
CA ARG A 99 6.87 -15.23 16.30
C ARG A 99 6.33 -15.41 17.73
N LEU A 100 5.41 -14.56 18.17
CA LEU A 100 4.73 -14.70 19.46
C LEU A 100 3.54 -15.66 19.39
N ASN A 101 3.11 -16.07 18.20
CA ASN A 101 2.00 -16.99 18.04
C ASN A 101 2.44 -18.44 18.39
N GLN A 102 2.24 -18.82 19.65
CA GLN A 102 2.49 -20.19 20.18
C GLN A 102 3.94 -20.69 19.98
N GLY A 103 4.91 -19.79 19.84
CA GLY A 103 6.31 -20.13 19.61
C GLY A 103 6.62 -20.76 18.25
N ARG A 104 5.69 -20.71 17.31
CA ARG A 104 5.86 -21.22 15.95
C ARG A 104 6.81 -20.33 15.15
N THR A 105 7.49 -20.91 14.16
CA THR A 105 8.51 -20.17 13.41
C THR A 105 8.30 -20.16 11.91
N LYS A 106 7.47 -21.05 11.36
CA LYS A 106 7.18 -21.09 9.92
C LYS A 106 6.27 -19.93 9.54
N ILE A 107 6.67 -19.15 8.54
CA ILE A 107 5.91 -18.04 7.96
C ILE A 107 5.67 -18.37 6.48
N LEU A 108 4.43 -18.29 6.06
CA LEU A 108 4.07 -18.36 4.64
C LEU A 108 3.92 -16.95 4.08
N ALA A 109 4.46 -16.73 2.88
CA ALA A 109 4.27 -15.52 2.10
C ALA A 109 4.06 -15.89 0.63
N LEU A 110 3.56 -14.97 -0.18
CA LEU A 110 3.28 -15.26 -1.58
C LEU A 110 4.49 -14.97 -2.46
N LYS A 111 4.70 -15.78 -3.50
CA LYS A 111 5.62 -15.45 -4.59
C LYS A 111 5.19 -14.12 -5.24
N ASN A 112 6.15 -13.37 -5.75
CA ASN A 112 6.00 -12.03 -6.33
C ASN A 112 5.51 -10.93 -5.36
N ALA A 113 5.20 -11.26 -4.11
CA ALA A 113 4.85 -10.27 -3.09
C ALA A 113 6.01 -9.30 -2.80
N PHE A 114 5.66 -8.09 -2.35
CA PHE A 114 6.62 -7.10 -1.90
C PHE A 114 6.20 -6.52 -0.54
N HIS A 115 6.99 -6.80 0.48
CA HIS A 115 6.70 -6.39 1.86
C HIS A 115 7.73 -5.41 2.45
N GLY A 116 8.78 -5.08 1.73
CA GLY A 116 9.80 -4.12 2.15
C GLY A 116 11.23 -4.59 1.89
N ARG A 117 12.19 -3.80 2.39
CA ARG A 117 13.63 -4.01 2.14
C ARG A 117 14.49 -4.13 3.40
N THR A 118 13.92 -4.09 4.60
CA THR A 118 14.62 -4.48 5.84
C THR A 118 14.79 -6.00 5.89
N MET A 119 15.71 -6.52 6.67
CA MET A 119 16.06 -7.95 6.62
C MET A 119 14.86 -8.88 6.82
N GLY A 120 13.97 -8.60 7.79
CA GLY A 120 12.76 -9.40 7.99
C GLY A 120 11.75 -9.20 6.87
N SER A 121 11.43 -7.96 6.50
CA SER A 121 10.47 -7.69 5.42
C SER A 121 10.96 -8.18 4.05
N LEU A 122 12.29 -8.14 3.80
CA LEU A 122 12.90 -8.71 2.62
C LEU A 122 12.79 -10.24 2.61
N SER A 123 12.87 -10.88 3.78
CA SER A 123 12.75 -12.34 3.89
C SER A 123 11.39 -12.85 3.43
N ILE A 124 10.31 -12.09 3.66
CA ILE A 124 8.95 -12.44 3.22
C ILE A 124 8.57 -11.81 1.87
N THR A 125 9.43 -10.98 1.27
CA THR A 125 9.28 -10.46 -0.09
C THR A 125 9.57 -11.56 -1.11
N GLY A 126 8.56 -12.01 -1.87
CA GLY A 126 8.64 -13.17 -2.76
C GLY A 126 9.35 -12.90 -4.09
N LYS A 127 10.44 -12.12 -4.09
CA LYS A 127 11.23 -11.73 -5.28
C LYS A 127 12.70 -12.14 -5.12
N PRO A 128 13.10 -13.33 -5.60
CA PRO A 128 14.47 -13.86 -5.40
C PRO A 128 15.58 -12.91 -5.85
N ALA A 129 15.36 -12.18 -6.94
CA ALA A 129 16.34 -11.19 -7.44
C ALA A 129 16.67 -10.07 -6.43
N LEU A 130 15.73 -9.72 -5.54
CA LEU A 130 15.97 -8.73 -4.49
C LEU A 130 16.66 -9.33 -3.26
N GLN A 131 16.55 -10.64 -3.05
CA GLN A 131 17.04 -11.35 -1.87
C GLN A 131 18.47 -11.83 -2.01
N GLN A 132 18.87 -12.24 -3.22
CA GLN A 132 20.10 -13.01 -3.47
C GLN A 132 21.36 -12.34 -2.91
N ALA A 133 21.48 -11.01 -3.01
CA ALA A 133 22.64 -10.27 -2.53
C ALA A 133 22.75 -10.19 -0.99
N PHE A 134 21.70 -10.55 -0.27
CA PHE A 134 21.57 -10.36 1.18
C PHE A 134 21.41 -11.67 1.97
N LEU A 135 21.68 -12.79 1.34
CA LEU A 135 21.62 -14.11 2.01
C LEU A 135 22.74 -14.25 3.04
N PRO A 136 22.47 -14.93 4.19
CA PRO A 136 21.22 -15.60 4.54
C PRO A 136 20.18 -14.63 5.12
N LEU A 137 18.91 -14.85 4.78
CA LEU A 137 17.76 -14.12 5.32
C LEU A 137 17.18 -14.81 6.55
N LEU A 138 16.06 -14.27 7.08
CA LEU A 138 15.35 -14.82 8.22
C LEU A 138 14.90 -16.27 7.94
N PRO A 139 15.29 -17.25 8.76
CA PRO A 139 14.92 -18.65 8.57
C PRO A 139 13.42 -18.88 8.84
N GLY A 140 12.87 -19.95 8.22
CA GLY A 140 11.50 -20.39 8.44
C GLY A 140 10.48 -19.65 7.57
N VAL A 141 10.91 -18.94 6.53
CA VAL A 141 10.01 -18.34 5.54
C VAL A 141 9.89 -19.26 4.33
N GLU A 142 8.66 -19.52 3.89
CA GLU A 142 8.34 -20.28 2.70
C GLU A 142 7.46 -19.42 1.77
N HIS A 143 7.83 -19.36 0.48
CA HIS A 143 7.07 -18.65 -0.53
C HIS A 143 6.24 -19.62 -1.37
N ILE A 144 4.93 -19.40 -1.38
CA ILE A 144 3.95 -20.24 -2.11
C ILE A 144 3.33 -19.46 -3.26
N ASP A 145 2.80 -20.17 -4.24
CA ASP A 145 2.00 -19.55 -5.30
C ASP A 145 0.69 -19.00 -4.74
N ALA A 146 0.18 -17.91 -5.34
CA ALA A 146 -1.07 -17.29 -4.94
C ALA A 146 -2.28 -18.09 -5.45
N THR A 147 -2.35 -19.38 -5.10
CA THR A 147 -3.46 -20.29 -5.44
C THR A 147 -3.97 -21.00 -4.18
N VAL A 148 -5.24 -21.38 -4.18
CA VAL A 148 -5.84 -22.09 -3.05
C VAL A 148 -5.16 -23.45 -2.84
N GLU A 149 -4.84 -24.15 -3.90
CA GLU A 149 -4.19 -25.46 -3.85
C GLU A 149 -2.79 -25.39 -3.20
N ALA A 150 -2.00 -24.36 -3.57
CA ALA A 150 -0.68 -24.14 -2.97
C ALA A 150 -0.78 -23.80 -1.48
N LEU A 151 -1.78 -23.01 -1.10
CA LEU A 151 -2.04 -22.67 0.30
C LEU A 151 -2.45 -23.91 1.10
N GLU A 152 -3.39 -24.72 0.60
CA GLU A 152 -3.84 -25.96 1.24
C GLU A 152 -2.71 -26.97 1.44
N ALA A 153 -1.78 -27.04 0.50
CA ALA A 153 -0.64 -27.93 0.58
C ALA A 153 0.44 -27.46 1.57
N ALA A 154 0.57 -26.15 1.79
CA ALA A 154 1.66 -25.56 2.58
C ALA A 154 1.28 -25.29 4.05
N ILE A 155 -0.03 -25.06 4.34
CA ILE A 155 -0.49 -24.68 5.66
C ILE A 155 -0.67 -25.90 6.58
N ASP A 156 -0.02 -25.84 7.74
CA ASP A 156 -0.11 -26.87 8.78
C ASP A 156 0.03 -26.23 10.18
N ASP A 157 -0.01 -27.04 11.23
CA ASP A 157 0.05 -26.59 12.62
C ASP A 157 1.42 -25.98 13.01
N SER A 158 2.44 -26.07 12.15
CA SER A 158 3.75 -25.43 12.37
C SER A 158 3.76 -23.96 11.91
N VAL A 159 2.77 -23.53 11.12
CA VAL A 159 2.69 -22.19 10.56
C VAL A 159 2.32 -21.17 11.64
N ALA A 160 3.15 -20.16 11.81
CA ALA A 160 2.93 -19.03 12.71
C ALA A 160 1.98 -18.00 12.08
N ALA A 161 2.20 -17.68 10.82
CA ALA A 161 1.39 -16.70 10.07
C ALA A 161 1.49 -16.91 8.57
N LEU A 162 0.43 -16.46 7.87
CA LEU A 162 0.38 -16.23 6.43
C LEU A 162 0.35 -14.73 6.18
N PHE A 163 1.27 -14.22 5.33
CA PHE A 163 1.30 -12.84 4.86
C PHE A 163 0.79 -12.74 3.44
N VAL A 164 -0.14 -11.83 3.18
CA VAL A 164 -0.73 -11.61 1.85
C VAL A 164 -0.94 -10.14 1.55
N GLU A 165 -0.74 -9.73 0.29
CA GLU A 165 -1.25 -8.48 -0.27
C GLU A 165 -2.58 -8.82 -0.96
N PRO A 166 -3.69 -8.10 -0.73
CA PRO A 166 -4.94 -8.34 -1.47
C PRO A 166 -4.79 -8.09 -2.97
N ILE A 167 -3.91 -7.15 -3.33
CA ILE A 167 -3.47 -6.86 -4.68
C ILE A 167 -1.95 -6.69 -4.63
N GLN A 168 -1.22 -7.54 -5.31
CA GLN A 168 0.24 -7.48 -5.39
C GLN A 168 0.68 -6.32 -6.30
N GLY A 169 0.91 -5.17 -5.71
CA GLY A 169 1.21 -3.94 -6.45
C GLY A 169 2.48 -4.03 -7.30
N GLU A 170 3.54 -4.60 -6.74
CA GLU A 170 4.85 -4.72 -7.40
C GLU A 170 4.93 -5.93 -8.37
N ALA A 171 3.93 -6.80 -8.41
CA ALA A 171 3.82 -7.88 -9.39
C ALA A 171 3.18 -7.44 -10.72
N GLY A 172 2.73 -6.17 -10.81
CA GLY A 172 1.99 -5.63 -11.94
C GLY A 172 0.52 -5.38 -11.62
N VAL A 173 0.22 -5.09 -10.35
CA VAL A 173 -1.14 -4.88 -9.81
C VAL A 173 -2.01 -6.13 -10.04
N VAL A 174 -1.58 -7.24 -9.48
CA VAL A 174 -2.23 -8.55 -9.63
C VAL A 174 -3.12 -8.82 -8.41
N GLU A 175 -4.40 -8.97 -8.65
CA GLU A 175 -5.39 -9.33 -7.62
C GLU A 175 -5.23 -10.81 -7.23
N LEU A 176 -5.47 -11.12 -5.97
CA LEU A 176 -5.59 -12.51 -5.55
C LEU A 176 -6.79 -13.19 -6.23
N PRO A 177 -6.74 -14.50 -6.46
CA PRO A 177 -7.89 -15.23 -6.98
C PRO A 177 -9.15 -15.03 -6.12
N ALA A 178 -10.31 -15.02 -6.77
CA ALA A 178 -11.59 -14.92 -6.06
C ALA A 178 -11.72 -16.03 -5.00
N GLY A 179 -12.15 -15.66 -3.78
CA GLY A 179 -12.30 -16.58 -2.65
C GLY A 179 -10.99 -16.95 -1.94
N TYR A 180 -9.84 -16.42 -2.40
CA TYR A 180 -8.54 -16.76 -1.78
C TYR A 180 -8.46 -16.26 -0.31
N LEU A 181 -8.87 -15.02 -0.04
CA LEU A 181 -8.81 -14.45 1.32
C LEU A 181 -9.75 -15.19 2.28
N GLU A 182 -10.94 -15.56 1.83
CA GLU A 182 -11.92 -16.34 2.60
C GLU A 182 -11.33 -17.72 2.95
N ARG A 183 -10.74 -18.40 1.96
CA ARG A 183 -10.09 -19.69 2.18
C ARG A 183 -8.86 -19.57 3.07
N ALA A 184 -8.06 -18.51 2.88
CA ALA A 184 -6.91 -18.22 3.76
C ALA A 184 -7.35 -18.01 5.21
N ARG A 185 -8.46 -17.29 5.44
CA ARG A 185 -9.01 -17.10 6.79
C ARG A 185 -9.47 -18.42 7.41
N GLU A 186 -10.19 -19.25 6.65
CA GLU A 186 -10.63 -20.55 7.12
C GLU A 186 -9.47 -21.45 7.55
N LEU A 187 -8.46 -21.58 6.66
CA LEU A 187 -7.31 -22.43 6.91
C LEU A 187 -6.42 -21.93 8.03
N THR A 188 -6.15 -20.62 8.08
CA THR A 188 -5.37 -20.05 9.18
C THR A 188 -6.07 -20.21 10.51
N SER A 189 -7.39 -20.06 10.57
CA SER A 189 -8.19 -20.34 11.78
C SER A 189 -8.14 -21.79 12.20
N LYS A 190 -8.26 -22.72 11.25
CA LYS A 190 -8.21 -24.17 11.49
C LYS A 190 -6.88 -24.61 12.10
N HIS A 191 -5.76 -24.07 11.60
CA HIS A 191 -4.43 -24.43 12.02
C HIS A 191 -3.85 -23.49 13.10
N GLY A 192 -4.61 -22.49 13.58
CA GLY A 192 -4.17 -21.53 14.59
C GLY A 192 -3.02 -20.62 14.13
N ALA A 193 -2.85 -20.45 12.82
CA ALA A 193 -1.94 -19.47 12.21
C ALA A 193 -2.58 -18.08 12.19
N LEU A 194 -1.76 -17.01 12.20
CA LEU A 194 -2.25 -15.65 12.01
C LEU A 194 -2.44 -15.36 10.52
N LEU A 195 -3.53 -14.70 10.15
CA LEU A 195 -3.70 -14.08 8.84
C LEU A 195 -3.32 -12.61 8.94
N ILE A 196 -2.22 -12.22 8.29
CA ILE A 196 -1.70 -10.86 8.27
C ILE A 196 -1.80 -10.30 6.86
N ILE A 197 -2.55 -9.20 6.71
CA ILE A 197 -2.79 -8.59 5.41
C ILE A 197 -1.93 -7.32 5.28
N ASP A 198 -1.15 -7.27 4.22
CA ASP A 198 -0.40 -6.09 3.85
C ASP A 198 -1.28 -5.13 3.05
N GLU A 199 -1.76 -4.09 3.71
CA GLU A 199 -2.58 -3.01 3.15
C GLU A 199 -1.77 -1.73 2.88
N ILE A 200 -0.44 -1.85 2.83
CA ILE A 200 0.45 -0.69 2.67
C ILE A 200 0.16 0.04 1.35
N GLN A 201 -0.12 -0.69 0.28
CA GLN A 201 -0.43 -0.08 -1.02
C GLN A 201 -1.93 -0.04 -1.32
N THR A 202 -2.70 -0.97 -0.81
CA THR A 202 -4.15 -1.13 -1.10
C THR A 202 -5.05 -0.32 -0.17
N GLY A 203 -4.55 0.08 1.01
CA GLY A 203 -5.31 0.78 2.04
C GLY A 203 -5.52 2.27 1.77
N ALA A 204 -6.06 2.95 2.76
CA ALA A 204 -6.37 4.38 2.76
C ALA A 204 -7.29 4.83 1.59
N GLY A 205 -8.29 4.02 1.24
CA GLY A 205 -9.28 4.36 0.22
C GLY A 205 -8.85 4.05 -1.23
N ARG A 206 -7.60 3.66 -1.45
CA ARG A 206 -7.00 3.46 -2.77
C ARG A 206 -7.81 2.56 -3.71
N THR A 207 -8.36 1.48 -3.18
CA THR A 207 -9.11 0.47 -3.95
C THR A 207 -10.63 0.66 -3.95
N GLY A 208 -11.12 1.76 -3.37
CA GLY A 208 -12.57 2.00 -3.21
C GLY A 208 -13.18 1.33 -1.97
N ALA A 209 -12.34 0.96 -1.03
CA ALA A 209 -12.66 0.62 0.36
C ALA A 209 -11.57 1.22 1.24
N TRP A 210 -11.81 1.43 2.55
CA TRP A 210 -10.75 1.90 3.44
C TRP A 210 -9.55 0.97 3.44
N PHE A 211 -9.79 -0.34 3.46
CA PHE A 211 -8.79 -1.40 3.29
C PHE A 211 -9.37 -2.45 2.34
N ALA A 212 -8.56 -2.98 1.45
CA ALA A 212 -9.02 -3.87 0.38
C ALA A 212 -9.66 -5.16 0.91
N PHE A 213 -9.17 -5.70 2.04
CA PHE A 213 -9.73 -6.89 2.67
C PHE A 213 -11.20 -6.74 3.07
N GLN A 214 -11.70 -5.51 3.26
CA GLN A 214 -13.10 -5.25 3.63
C GLN A 214 -14.10 -5.58 2.51
N LYS A 215 -13.59 -5.87 1.30
CA LYS A 215 -14.42 -6.38 0.19
C LYS A 215 -14.66 -7.90 0.29
N SER A 216 -13.90 -8.56 1.13
CA SER A 216 -14.06 -9.97 1.47
C SER A 216 -14.74 -10.07 2.83
N ASP A 217 -15.54 -11.10 3.05
CA ASP A 217 -16.25 -11.31 4.33
C ASP A 217 -15.34 -12.01 5.35
N ILE A 218 -14.22 -11.34 5.69
CA ILE A 218 -13.23 -11.86 6.65
C ILE A 218 -12.83 -10.81 7.69
N VAL A 219 -12.31 -11.30 8.80
CA VAL A 219 -11.60 -10.50 9.80
C VAL A 219 -10.17 -11.05 9.92
N PRO A 220 -9.12 -10.29 9.55
CA PRO A 220 -7.73 -10.71 9.71
C PRO A 220 -7.30 -10.65 11.19
N ASP A 221 -6.13 -11.21 11.50
CA ASP A 221 -5.51 -11.05 12.82
C ASP A 221 -4.71 -9.74 12.91
N ALA A 222 -4.16 -9.27 11.80
CA ALA A 222 -3.50 -7.97 11.72
C ALA A 222 -3.49 -7.43 10.29
N ILE A 223 -3.41 -6.09 10.16
CA ILE A 223 -3.11 -5.41 8.90
C ILE A 223 -1.91 -4.47 9.07
N ALA A 224 -1.02 -4.44 8.07
CA ALA A 224 0.05 -3.46 7.98
C ALA A 224 -0.39 -2.32 7.06
N VAL A 225 -0.22 -1.07 7.51
CA VAL A 225 -0.62 0.13 6.77
C VAL A 225 0.50 1.17 6.75
N ALA A 226 0.62 1.91 5.66
CA ALA A 226 1.58 3.01 5.49
C ALA A 226 1.18 3.88 4.28
N LYS A 227 2.15 4.41 3.53
CA LYS A 227 1.97 5.14 2.27
C LYS A 227 0.85 6.18 2.33
N GLY A 228 -0.31 5.86 1.77
CA GLY A 228 -1.44 6.76 1.60
C GLY A 228 -2.05 7.34 2.87
N ILE A 229 -1.67 6.84 4.06
CA ILE A 229 -2.29 7.29 5.32
C ILE A 229 -1.85 8.70 5.76
N ALA A 230 -0.69 9.21 5.29
CA ALA A 230 -0.15 10.50 5.75
C ALA A 230 0.37 11.42 4.65
N GLY A 231 0.04 11.16 3.35
CA GLY A 231 0.27 12.08 2.24
C GLY A 231 1.73 12.49 2.03
N GLY A 232 2.69 11.60 2.29
CA GLY A 232 4.12 11.83 2.12
C GLY A 232 4.92 11.98 3.42
N VAL A 233 4.26 12.20 4.57
CA VAL A 233 4.94 12.17 5.86
C VAL A 233 5.21 10.71 6.25
N PRO A 234 6.47 10.35 6.62
CA PRO A 234 6.82 8.98 6.97
C PRO A 234 6.07 8.46 8.19
N ILE A 235 5.27 7.43 8.01
CA ILE A 235 4.57 6.69 9.06
C ILE A 235 4.18 5.29 8.54
N GLY A 236 4.16 4.31 9.42
CA GLY A 236 3.55 3.01 9.22
C GLY A 236 2.85 2.58 10.50
N ALA A 237 1.92 1.66 10.38
CA ALA A 237 1.26 1.09 11.55
C ALA A 237 0.92 -0.38 11.33
N LEU A 238 0.92 -1.14 12.43
CA LEU A 238 0.33 -2.47 12.52
C LEU A 238 -0.94 -2.36 13.36
N VAL A 239 -2.08 -2.69 12.77
CA VAL A 239 -3.37 -2.76 13.46
C VAL A 239 -3.69 -4.23 13.70
N THR A 240 -3.91 -4.62 14.95
CA THR A 240 -4.25 -5.99 15.34
C THR A 240 -5.73 -6.12 15.66
N PHE A 241 -6.26 -7.34 15.53
CA PHE A 241 -7.65 -7.68 15.74
C PHE A 241 -7.81 -8.79 16.79
N GLY A 242 -8.90 -8.75 17.54
CA GLY A 242 -9.28 -9.83 18.43
C GLY A 242 -8.16 -10.30 19.37
N ALA A 243 -7.90 -11.62 19.37
CA ALA A 243 -6.88 -12.24 20.24
C ALA A 243 -5.43 -11.88 19.88
N ALA A 244 -5.16 -11.56 18.61
CA ALA A 244 -3.81 -11.16 18.19
C ALA A 244 -3.35 -9.86 18.87
N SER A 245 -4.29 -9.03 19.33
CA SER A 245 -4.02 -7.79 20.07
C SER A 245 -3.36 -7.99 21.43
N ASP A 246 -3.45 -9.20 21.99
CA ASP A 246 -2.93 -9.53 23.32
C ASP A 246 -1.57 -10.26 23.26
N LEU A 247 -1.03 -10.52 22.05
CA LEU A 247 0.23 -11.27 21.88
C LEU A 247 1.47 -10.47 22.29
N PHE A 248 1.56 -9.19 21.90
CA PHE A 248 2.66 -8.34 22.33
C PHE A 248 2.52 -7.97 23.81
N GLN A 249 3.62 -8.13 24.52
CA GLN A 249 3.77 -7.67 25.89
C GLN A 249 4.62 -6.39 25.94
N ARG A 250 4.43 -5.61 27.01
CA ARG A 250 5.17 -4.36 27.23
C ARG A 250 6.68 -4.58 27.15
N GLY A 251 7.35 -3.77 26.34
CA GLY A 251 8.81 -3.81 26.16
C GLY A 251 9.31 -4.77 25.07
N GLN A 252 8.46 -5.59 24.44
CA GLN A 252 8.89 -6.53 23.40
C GLN A 252 9.13 -5.87 22.04
N HIS A 253 8.50 -4.72 21.78
CA HIS A 253 8.71 -3.93 20.56
C HIS A 253 8.55 -2.45 20.84
N GLY A 254 9.19 -1.61 20.01
CA GLY A 254 9.14 -0.18 20.16
C GLY A 254 9.85 0.55 19.02
N SER A 255 9.66 1.87 18.96
CA SER A 255 10.31 2.77 18.01
C SER A 255 10.52 4.11 18.68
N THR A 256 11.66 4.77 18.43
CA THR A 256 11.92 6.12 18.94
C THR A 256 10.98 7.14 18.29
N PHE A 257 10.84 7.10 16.98
CA PHE A 257 10.05 8.08 16.23
C PHE A 257 8.63 7.62 15.88
N GLY A 258 8.35 6.31 15.98
CA GLY A 258 7.05 5.76 15.60
C GLY A 258 5.93 6.36 16.43
N GLY A 259 4.88 6.90 15.75
CA GLY A 259 3.73 7.52 16.39
C GLY A 259 4.00 8.92 16.98
N ASN A 260 5.06 9.61 16.52
CA ASN A 260 5.32 10.97 16.98
C ASN A 260 4.16 11.94 16.62
N PRO A 261 3.99 13.05 17.37
CA PRO A 261 2.90 13.98 17.16
C PRO A 261 2.81 14.56 15.75
N LEU A 262 3.95 14.84 15.10
CA LEU A 262 3.97 15.41 13.76
C LEU A 262 3.38 14.43 12.73
N ALA A 263 3.87 13.18 12.70
CA ALA A 263 3.45 12.18 11.75
C ALA A 263 1.99 11.74 11.97
N THR A 264 1.57 11.59 13.25
CA THR A 264 0.19 11.23 13.58
C THR A 264 -0.81 12.35 13.28
N THR A 265 -0.43 13.62 13.45
CA THR A 265 -1.25 14.76 13.04
C THR A 265 -1.41 14.81 11.52
N ALA A 266 -0.33 14.59 10.77
CA ALA A 266 -0.40 14.49 9.31
C ALA A 266 -1.36 13.38 8.86
N ALA A 267 -1.25 12.19 9.46
CA ALA A 267 -2.13 11.07 9.14
C ALA A 267 -3.60 11.34 9.50
N ASN A 268 -3.86 11.93 10.66
CA ASN A 268 -5.22 12.34 11.02
C ASN A 268 -5.82 13.33 10.03
N ALA A 269 -5.04 14.32 9.59
CA ALA A 269 -5.48 15.33 8.63
C ALA A 269 -5.81 14.69 7.27
N VAL A 270 -4.94 13.79 6.79
CA VAL A 270 -5.14 13.09 5.51
C VAL A 270 -6.36 12.17 5.56
N LEU A 271 -6.46 11.32 6.56
CA LEU A 271 -7.58 10.36 6.68
C LEU A 271 -8.92 11.07 6.91
N ALA A 272 -8.92 12.16 7.70
CA ALA A 272 -10.12 12.98 7.89
C ALA A 272 -10.58 13.64 6.59
N GLU A 273 -9.66 14.11 5.77
CA GLU A 273 -9.99 14.74 4.47
C GLU A 273 -10.50 13.70 3.47
N ILE A 274 -9.88 12.51 3.41
CA ILE A 274 -10.38 11.40 2.57
C ILE A 274 -11.83 11.06 2.94
N GLU A 275 -12.13 10.97 4.24
CA GLU A 275 -13.49 10.70 4.77
C GLU A 275 -14.46 11.85 4.43
N ARG A 276 -14.08 13.09 4.75
CA ARG A 276 -14.91 14.28 4.53
C ARG A 276 -15.29 14.50 3.06
N ALA A 277 -14.35 14.26 2.16
CA ALA A 277 -14.51 14.50 0.73
C ALA A 277 -15.05 13.29 -0.03
N GLY A 278 -15.38 12.17 0.63
CA GLY A 278 -15.94 10.97 0.01
C GLY A 278 -14.98 10.34 -1.02
N LEU A 279 -13.65 10.43 -0.77
CA LEU A 279 -12.66 10.01 -1.76
C LEU A 279 -12.57 8.49 -1.91
N VAL A 280 -13.03 7.73 -0.93
CA VAL A 280 -13.07 6.26 -0.99
C VAL A 280 -14.04 5.81 -2.09
N GLU A 281 -15.27 6.31 -2.06
CA GLU A 281 -16.29 6.01 -3.07
C GLU A 281 -15.93 6.62 -4.42
N ALA A 282 -15.39 7.84 -4.42
CA ALA A 282 -14.94 8.50 -5.65
C ALA A 282 -13.84 7.71 -6.37
N ALA A 283 -12.97 6.99 -5.65
CA ALA A 283 -11.93 6.16 -6.24
C ALA A 283 -12.49 5.06 -7.17
N ILE A 284 -13.68 4.53 -6.89
CA ILE A 284 -14.35 3.52 -7.73
C ILE A 284 -14.71 4.15 -9.08
N LEU A 285 -15.41 5.29 -9.06
CA LEU A 285 -15.90 5.95 -10.26
C LEU A 285 -14.75 6.49 -11.13
N LYS A 286 -13.77 7.13 -10.50
CA LYS A 286 -12.58 7.67 -11.18
C LYS A 286 -11.71 6.54 -11.76
N GLY A 287 -11.55 5.44 -11.02
CA GLY A 287 -10.86 4.26 -11.51
C GLY A 287 -11.54 3.63 -12.74
N ALA A 288 -12.88 3.55 -12.75
CA ALA A 288 -13.63 3.08 -13.91
C ALA A 288 -13.43 3.99 -15.14
N ARG A 289 -13.40 5.32 -14.93
CA ARG A 289 -13.15 6.28 -16.02
C ARG A 289 -11.74 6.15 -16.59
N ILE A 290 -10.71 6.01 -15.73
CA ILE A 290 -9.34 5.81 -16.21
C ILE A 290 -9.23 4.50 -16.99
N ARG A 291 -9.89 3.42 -16.56
CA ARG A 291 -9.92 2.14 -17.29
C ARG A 291 -10.59 2.30 -18.66
N LEU A 292 -11.69 3.08 -18.74
CA LEU A 292 -12.34 3.39 -20.02
C LEU A 292 -11.42 4.19 -20.93
N ALA A 293 -10.69 5.19 -20.41
CA ALA A 293 -9.71 5.96 -21.16
C ALA A 293 -8.60 5.06 -21.74
N VAL A 294 -8.02 4.18 -20.92
CA VAL A 294 -6.99 3.21 -21.38
C VAL A 294 -7.55 2.27 -22.46
N SER A 295 -8.75 1.74 -22.27
CA SER A 295 -9.39 0.86 -23.27
C SER A 295 -9.76 1.61 -24.54
N GLY A 296 -10.18 2.88 -24.40
CA GLY A 296 -10.56 3.77 -25.50
C GLY A 296 -9.40 4.14 -26.42
N ALA A 297 -8.15 4.06 -25.94
CA ALA A 297 -6.96 4.27 -26.76
C ALA A 297 -6.87 3.29 -27.96
N GLY A 298 -7.56 2.16 -27.92
CA GLY A 298 -7.60 1.19 -29.03
C GLY A 298 -6.24 0.60 -29.43
N SER A 299 -5.22 0.75 -28.59
CA SER A 299 -3.87 0.28 -28.90
C SER A 299 -3.76 -1.24 -28.76
N PRO A 300 -3.18 -1.95 -29.75
CA PRO A 300 -2.94 -3.38 -29.70
C PRO A 300 -1.91 -3.79 -28.61
N LEU A 301 -1.21 -2.81 -28.04
CA LEU A 301 -0.30 -3.05 -26.91
C LEU A 301 -1.06 -3.27 -25.60
N VAL A 302 -2.29 -2.73 -25.46
CA VAL A 302 -3.09 -2.89 -24.24
C VAL A 302 -3.72 -4.27 -24.22
N GLY A 303 -3.37 -5.07 -23.22
CA GLY A 303 -3.98 -6.36 -22.93
C GLY A 303 -5.05 -6.24 -21.83
N GLU A 304 -4.88 -6.92 -20.73
CA GLU A 304 -5.82 -6.90 -19.60
C GLU A 304 -5.65 -5.67 -18.69
N LEU A 305 -6.75 -5.25 -18.06
CA LEU A 305 -6.75 -4.23 -17.01
C LEU A 305 -7.06 -4.88 -15.65
N ARG A 306 -6.18 -4.71 -14.70
CA ARG A 306 -6.19 -5.33 -13.36
C ARG A 306 -6.34 -4.31 -12.26
N GLY A 307 -6.59 -4.80 -11.02
CA GLY A 307 -6.64 -4.00 -9.80
C GLY A 307 -8.01 -3.38 -9.53
N ALA A 308 -8.11 -2.53 -8.53
CA ALA A 308 -9.37 -1.94 -8.04
C ALA A 308 -9.22 -0.44 -7.74
N GLY A 309 -10.33 0.30 -7.88
CA GLY A 309 -10.34 1.74 -7.64
C GLY A 309 -9.26 2.47 -8.43
N LEU A 310 -8.45 3.25 -7.74
CA LEU A 310 -7.32 4.01 -8.28
C LEU A 310 -5.96 3.28 -8.12
N LEU A 311 -5.95 1.96 -8.02
CA LEU A 311 -4.78 1.11 -8.19
C LEU A 311 -5.01 0.24 -9.42
N ILE A 312 -4.45 0.64 -10.55
CA ILE A 312 -4.72 0.06 -11.86
C ILE A 312 -3.43 -0.48 -12.47
N GLY A 313 -3.47 -1.71 -12.92
CA GLY A 313 -2.42 -2.35 -13.72
C GLY A 313 -2.88 -2.45 -15.18
N VAL A 314 -2.07 -1.93 -16.09
CA VAL A 314 -2.24 -2.12 -17.52
C VAL A 314 -1.28 -3.21 -17.96
N GLY A 315 -1.80 -4.40 -18.26
CA GLY A 315 -1.03 -5.48 -18.85
C GLY A 315 -0.77 -5.20 -20.31
N LEU A 316 0.47 -5.33 -20.75
CA LEU A 316 0.87 -5.15 -22.14
C LEU A 316 1.05 -6.48 -22.85
N THR A 317 0.73 -6.52 -24.14
CA THR A 317 0.88 -7.70 -25.02
C THR A 317 2.33 -7.98 -25.42
N LYS A 318 3.24 -7.00 -25.19
CA LYS A 318 4.69 -7.07 -25.45
C LYS A 318 5.48 -6.54 -24.26
N PRO A 319 6.75 -6.92 -24.04
CA PRO A 319 7.59 -6.44 -22.95
C PRO A 319 8.19 -5.06 -23.23
N VAL A 320 7.32 -4.05 -23.38
CA VAL A 320 7.66 -2.66 -23.74
C VAL A 320 7.22 -1.63 -22.68
N ALA A 321 6.92 -2.07 -21.45
CA ALA A 321 6.41 -1.18 -20.41
C ALA A 321 7.37 -0.01 -20.11
N ASN A 322 8.69 -0.28 -20.09
CA ASN A 322 9.68 0.78 -19.87
C ASN A 322 9.72 1.82 -21.00
N ASP A 323 9.51 1.39 -22.25
CA ASP A 323 9.48 2.30 -23.42
C ASP A 323 8.24 3.19 -23.39
N VAL A 324 7.08 2.62 -23.06
CA VAL A 324 5.83 3.40 -22.89
C VAL A 324 5.96 4.39 -21.75
N VAL A 325 6.56 3.99 -20.61
CA VAL A 325 6.80 4.90 -19.47
C VAL A 325 7.74 6.03 -19.87
N ALA A 326 8.80 5.74 -20.64
CA ALA A 326 9.70 6.78 -21.15
C ALA A 326 8.97 7.76 -22.09
N ALA A 327 8.20 7.24 -23.04
CA ALA A 327 7.38 8.05 -23.96
C ALA A 327 6.33 8.91 -23.24
N ALA A 328 5.69 8.37 -22.18
CA ALA A 328 4.75 9.10 -21.33
C ALA A 328 5.47 10.24 -20.57
N PHE A 329 6.63 9.94 -20.00
CA PHE A 329 7.43 10.93 -19.25
C PHE A 329 7.89 12.09 -20.13
N GLU A 330 8.33 11.81 -21.36
CA GLU A 330 8.69 12.85 -22.34
C GLU A 330 7.51 13.78 -22.65
N ARG A 331 6.29 13.27 -22.58
CA ARG A 331 5.04 14.03 -22.81
C ARG A 331 4.46 14.67 -21.55
N GLY A 332 5.13 14.51 -20.40
CA GLY A 332 4.70 15.13 -19.16
C GLY A 332 3.72 14.29 -18.32
N LEU A 333 3.74 12.95 -18.44
CA LEU A 333 2.98 12.03 -17.61
C LEU A 333 3.91 11.11 -16.81
N ILE A 334 3.68 11.03 -15.50
CA ILE A 334 4.40 10.12 -14.61
C ILE A 334 3.52 8.89 -14.32
N VAL A 335 3.94 7.76 -14.83
CA VAL A 335 3.49 6.40 -14.49
C VAL A 335 4.72 5.52 -14.29
N ASN A 336 4.58 4.25 -13.91
CA ASN A 336 5.76 3.38 -13.81
C ASN A 336 5.51 1.97 -14.35
N ALA A 337 6.57 1.35 -14.87
CA ALA A 337 6.61 -0.06 -15.18
C ALA A 337 6.81 -0.86 -13.87
N ALA A 338 5.82 -1.65 -13.48
CA ALA A 338 5.93 -2.57 -12.36
C ALA A 338 6.78 -3.81 -12.72
N ASN A 339 6.74 -4.17 -14.00
CA ASN A 339 7.60 -5.15 -14.67
C ASN A 339 7.60 -4.84 -16.18
N ASP A 340 8.28 -5.65 -16.99
CA ASP A 340 8.46 -5.41 -18.43
C ASP A 340 7.15 -5.42 -19.24
N THR A 341 6.08 -6.00 -18.71
CA THR A 341 4.78 -6.14 -19.37
C THR A 341 3.64 -5.46 -18.61
N SER A 342 3.91 -4.66 -17.58
CA SER A 342 2.86 -4.05 -16.77
C SER A 342 3.17 -2.62 -16.39
N ILE A 343 2.25 -1.71 -16.71
CA ILE A 343 2.27 -0.31 -16.26
C ILE A 343 1.32 -0.16 -15.09
N ARG A 344 1.81 0.44 -13.99
CA ARG A 344 0.99 0.80 -12.84
C ARG A 344 0.57 2.26 -12.90
N ILE A 345 -0.72 2.48 -12.67
CA ILE A 345 -1.38 3.77 -12.58
C ILE A 345 -1.97 3.90 -11.18
N ALA A 346 -1.53 4.91 -10.43
CA ALA A 346 -1.95 5.14 -9.04
C ALA A 346 -2.01 6.65 -8.71
N PRO A 347 -2.90 7.43 -9.36
CA PRO A 347 -2.98 8.88 -9.17
C PRO A 347 -3.40 9.25 -7.75
N PRO A 348 -3.27 10.51 -7.32
CA PRO A 348 -3.91 11.01 -6.11
C PRO A 348 -5.42 10.72 -6.11
N LEU A 349 -6.03 10.50 -4.93
CA LEU A 349 -7.47 10.25 -4.80
C LEU A 349 -8.31 11.48 -5.21
N ILE A 350 -7.69 12.66 -5.17
CA ILE A 350 -8.31 13.92 -5.58
C ILE A 350 -8.38 14.11 -7.10
N VAL A 351 -7.75 13.24 -7.91
CA VAL A 351 -7.74 13.34 -9.37
C VAL A 351 -9.14 13.68 -9.90
N GLY A 352 -9.23 14.68 -10.78
CA GLY A 352 -10.48 15.16 -11.34
C GLY A 352 -10.64 14.80 -12.83
N ASP A 353 -11.72 15.29 -13.40
CA ASP A 353 -12.09 14.99 -14.78
C ASP A 353 -11.10 15.57 -15.80
N ALA A 354 -10.56 16.76 -15.50
CA ALA A 354 -9.56 17.41 -16.34
C ALA A 354 -8.24 16.62 -16.39
N GLU A 355 -7.77 16.16 -15.24
CA GLU A 355 -6.57 15.34 -15.16
C GLU A 355 -6.75 13.96 -15.82
N ILE A 356 -7.95 13.37 -15.74
CA ILE A 356 -8.25 12.11 -16.43
C ILE A 356 -8.25 12.30 -17.94
N ALA A 357 -8.81 13.41 -18.45
CA ALA A 357 -8.80 13.72 -19.89
C ALA A 357 -7.37 14.00 -20.41
N GLU A 358 -6.56 14.73 -19.61
CA GLU A 358 -5.15 14.96 -19.95
C GLU A 358 -4.36 13.65 -19.95
N PHE A 359 -4.59 12.79 -18.95
CA PHE A 359 -4.01 11.44 -18.89
C PHE A 359 -4.37 10.63 -20.15
N GLU A 360 -5.64 10.58 -20.53
CA GLU A 360 -6.11 9.85 -21.72
C GLU A 360 -5.34 10.26 -22.97
N THR A 361 -5.21 11.57 -23.19
CA THR A 361 -4.50 12.11 -24.36
C THR A 361 -3.03 11.67 -24.33
N ILE A 362 -2.31 11.96 -23.23
CA ILE A 362 -0.87 11.70 -23.14
C ILE A 362 -0.56 10.20 -23.18
N PHE A 363 -1.37 9.39 -22.50
CA PHE A 363 -1.16 7.95 -22.44
C PHE A 363 -1.40 7.27 -23.79
N THR A 364 -2.43 7.72 -24.54
CA THR A 364 -2.68 7.25 -25.91
C THR A 364 -1.51 7.57 -26.84
N GLU A 365 -1.03 8.81 -26.84
CA GLU A 365 0.15 9.21 -27.62
C GLU A 365 1.41 8.43 -27.23
N ALA A 366 1.59 8.12 -25.95
CA ALA A 366 2.72 7.32 -25.49
C ALA A 366 2.66 5.86 -25.98
N LEU A 367 1.45 5.27 -26.02
CA LEU A 367 1.23 3.95 -26.59
C LEU A 367 1.48 3.91 -28.11
N GLU A 368 1.02 4.94 -28.83
CA GLU A 368 1.23 5.06 -30.29
C GLU A 368 2.72 5.18 -30.66
N ALA A 369 3.50 5.89 -29.83
CA ALA A 369 4.93 6.10 -30.06
C ALA A 369 5.78 4.82 -29.93
N VAL A 370 5.22 3.75 -29.33
CA VAL A 370 5.93 2.49 -29.05
C VAL A 370 5.37 1.31 -29.87
N GLN A 371 4.32 1.52 -30.66
CA GLN A 371 3.69 0.48 -31.51
C GLN A 371 4.60 -0.08 -32.60
#